data_1113b46ed54a6cb563c996c93eb2feef
#
_entry.id   1113b46ed54a6cb563c996c93eb2feef
#
_cell.length_a   1.000
_cell.length_b   1.000
_cell.length_c   1.000
_cell.angle_alpha   90.00
_cell.angle_beta   90.00
_cell.angle_gamma   90.00
#
_symmetry.space_group_name_H-M   'P 1'
#
loop_
_entity.id
_entity.type
_entity.pdbx_description
1 polymer ?
#
loop_
_entity_poly.entity_id
_entity_poly.type
_entity_poly.pdbx_seq_one_letter_code
_entity_poly.pdbx_strand_id
1 'polypeptide(L)'
;VLGTLNTWLVWRLGLLIGNKKTGWYAALLYTGSLYATVLCGTFILPDTPLGAFYLASLYFMLRACGCTNDAQEKPSSFIWAGLFAGAAMLSKYTGAFLWLGTLLYLLLYNRKMFKNPWLWAGLFLSLLLVTPVIWWNSTNPASGLSFHADRVAFFGKKPQLLSLGREVLGSFLYNNPVQIILLIGALRYYIHLKRRQRTKKLFRIVLFQSVPMVAIFFFFSLFRDTLPHWSAPAFFPLWLFTAAVLAKQNRHKPFRWSLGFTAVVLILGTLQIRTGMIPLPKAEAKTTSDDPYAELGRHDVTLDMYGWQQLTEAFGRVQQEQEALYSASNGEEGMPPGAAILATRWFPAAHYDYYVAKPNGTVVKTTGPLDKTHKYEAITQDRGGIQPRERLYYIASSRYPQSVPDVLPLDTVFVYRNKKPVIRYIISRITH
;
A
#
# COMPACT_ATOMS: atom_id res chain seq x y z
N VAL A 1 -8.22 -10.33 9.52
CA VAL A 1 -9.62 -9.91 9.70
C VAL A 1 -10.13 -9.17 8.45
N LEU A 2 -9.54 -8.02 8.04
CA LEU A 2 -10.04 -7.24 6.90
C LEU A 2 -9.95 -7.99 5.56
N GLY A 3 -8.91 -8.79 5.31
CA GLY A 3 -8.82 -9.62 4.11
C GLY A 3 -9.98 -10.62 3.96
N THR A 4 -10.40 -11.24 5.06
CA THR A 4 -11.57 -12.14 5.09
C THR A 4 -12.87 -11.37 4.84
N LEU A 5 -13.02 -10.19 5.46
CA LEU A 5 -14.16 -9.30 5.22
C LEU A 5 -14.23 -8.89 3.74
N ASN A 6 -13.10 -8.53 3.14
CA ASN A 6 -13.04 -8.15 1.73
C ASN A 6 -13.48 -9.29 0.81
N THR A 7 -13.02 -10.52 1.07
CA THR A 7 -13.44 -11.71 0.32
C THR A 7 -14.95 -11.95 0.45
N TRP A 8 -15.51 -11.78 1.65
CA TRP A 8 -16.94 -11.88 1.89
C TRP A 8 -17.72 -10.77 1.15
N LEU A 9 -17.24 -9.52 1.18
CA LEU A 9 -17.86 -8.40 0.44
C LEU A 9 -17.87 -8.66 -1.06
N VAL A 10 -16.79 -9.17 -1.62
CA VAL A 10 -16.72 -9.54 -3.06
C VAL A 10 -17.69 -10.66 -3.39
N TRP A 11 -17.81 -11.67 -2.51
CA TRP A 11 -18.81 -12.71 -2.66
C TRP A 11 -20.25 -12.13 -2.65
N ARG A 12 -20.56 -11.21 -1.70
CA ARG A 12 -21.84 -10.50 -1.64
C ARG A 12 -22.10 -9.65 -2.90
N LEU A 13 -21.09 -8.97 -3.42
CA LEU A 13 -21.17 -8.24 -4.68
C LEU A 13 -21.49 -9.19 -5.85
N GLY A 14 -20.85 -10.34 -5.93
CA GLY A 14 -21.13 -11.35 -6.92
C GLY A 14 -22.56 -11.91 -6.85
N LEU A 15 -23.11 -12.10 -5.63
CA LEU A 15 -24.53 -12.43 -5.42
C LEU A 15 -25.45 -11.32 -5.90
N LEU A 16 -25.09 -10.06 -5.63
CA LEU A 16 -25.89 -8.89 -6.00
C LEU A 16 -26.07 -8.77 -7.51
N ILE A 17 -25.00 -9.03 -8.27
CA ILE A 17 -24.99 -8.87 -9.75
C ILE A 17 -25.32 -10.16 -10.51
N GLY A 18 -25.27 -11.31 -9.83
CA GLY A 18 -25.43 -12.62 -10.46
C GLY A 18 -26.16 -13.62 -9.57
N ASN A 19 -25.53 -14.73 -9.27
CA ASN A 19 -26.04 -15.83 -8.47
C ASN A 19 -24.94 -16.38 -7.56
N LYS A 20 -25.22 -17.45 -6.78
CA LYS A 20 -24.24 -18.10 -5.89
C LYS A 20 -22.93 -18.44 -6.61
N LYS A 21 -23.01 -18.89 -7.88
CA LYS A 21 -21.83 -19.20 -8.68
C LYS A 21 -21.01 -17.97 -9.02
N THR A 22 -21.68 -16.86 -9.39
CA THR A 22 -21.01 -15.58 -9.61
C THR A 22 -20.31 -15.09 -8.33
N GLY A 23 -20.96 -15.22 -7.18
CA GLY A 23 -20.37 -14.91 -5.87
C GLY A 23 -19.08 -15.69 -5.61
N TRP A 24 -19.13 -17.00 -5.76
CA TRP A 24 -17.93 -17.84 -5.58
C TRP A 24 -16.81 -17.51 -6.56
N TYR A 25 -17.14 -17.29 -7.82
CA TYR A 25 -16.15 -16.94 -8.83
C TYR A 25 -15.50 -15.57 -8.57
N ALA A 26 -16.30 -14.60 -8.12
CA ALA A 26 -15.76 -13.30 -7.71
C ALA A 26 -14.81 -13.42 -6.50
N ALA A 27 -15.19 -14.19 -5.49
CA ALA A 27 -14.32 -14.46 -4.33
C ALA A 27 -13.02 -15.17 -4.74
N LEU A 28 -13.08 -16.16 -5.64
CA LEU A 28 -11.88 -16.86 -6.14
C LEU A 28 -10.95 -15.94 -6.94
N LEU A 29 -11.50 -15.05 -7.78
CA LEU A 29 -10.69 -14.05 -8.49
C LEU A 29 -10.06 -13.05 -7.51
N TYR A 30 -10.81 -12.57 -6.52
CA TYR A 30 -10.28 -11.69 -5.50
C TYR A 30 -9.12 -12.34 -4.75
N THR A 31 -9.32 -13.56 -4.21
CA THR A 31 -8.29 -14.31 -3.49
C THR A 31 -7.10 -14.68 -4.38
N GLY A 32 -7.32 -14.88 -5.67
CA GLY A 32 -6.24 -15.14 -6.62
C GLY A 32 -5.43 -13.91 -7.04
N SER A 33 -5.84 -12.69 -6.69
CA SER A 33 -5.08 -11.47 -6.94
C SER A 33 -3.99 -11.28 -5.87
N LEU A 34 -2.74 -11.10 -6.27
CA LEU A 34 -1.64 -10.81 -5.34
C LEU A 34 -1.88 -9.48 -4.60
N TYR A 35 -2.42 -8.47 -5.29
CA TYR A 35 -2.79 -7.23 -4.63
C TYR A 35 -3.81 -7.45 -3.51
N ALA A 36 -4.87 -8.19 -3.79
CA ALA A 36 -5.93 -8.42 -2.82
C ALA A 36 -5.45 -9.29 -1.63
N THR A 37 -4.64 -10.30 -1.89
CA THR A 37 -4.18 -11.25 -0.87
C THR A 37 -3.02 -10.69 -0.05
N VAL A 38 -2.03 -10.07 -0.69
CA VAL A 38 -0.83 -9.58 0.00
C VAL A 38 -1.04 -8.16 0.54
N LEU A 39 -1.34 -7.19 -0.34
CA LEU A 39 -1.40 -5.78 0.06
C LEU A 39 -2.66 -5.42 0.85
N CYS A 40 -3.84 -5.88 0.38
CA CYS A 40 -5.09 -5.64 1.09
C CYS A 40 -5.39 -6.66 2.19
N GLY A 41 -4.77 -7.85 2.15
CA GLY A 41 -5.13 -8.96 3.05
C GLY A 41 -4.14 -9.25 4.15
N THR A 42 -2.85 -9.05 3.90
CA THR A 42 -1.76 -9.47 4.80
C THR A 42 -1.00 -8.30 5.39
N PHE A 43 -0.61 -7.32 4.58
CA PHE A 43 0.18 -6.18 5.05
C PHE A 43 -0.68 -5.14 5.78
N ILE A 44 -0.06 -4.46 6.75
CA ILE A 44 -0.67 -3.31 7.43
C ILE A 44 -0.40 -2.06 6.58
N LEU A 45 -1.21 -1.90 5.53
CA LEU A 45 -1.13 -0.80 4.58
C LEU A 45 -2.46 -0.05 4.51
N PRO A 46 -2.47 1.20 4.06
CA PRO A 46 -3.71 1.94 3.76
C PRO A 46 -4.63 1.22 2.76
N ASP A 47 -4.07 0.33 1.94
CA ASP A 47 -4.79 -0.51 1.00
C ASP A 47 -5.73 -1.51 1.67
N THR A 48 -5.42 -1.95 2.90
CA THR A 48 -6.24 -2.91 3.65
C THR A 48 -7.61 -2.34 4.03
N PRO A 49 -7.74 -1.20 4.74
CA PRO A 49 -9.02 -0.57 4.99
C PRO A 49 -9.65 0.02 3.71
N LEU A 50 -8.83 0.54 2.77
CA LEU A 50 -9.32 0.98 1.47
C LEU A 50 -10.12 -0.13 0.78
N GLY A 51 -9.59 -1.36 0.72
CA GLY A 51 -10.26 -2.49 0.07
C GLY A 51 -11.65 -2.75 0.65
N ALA A 52 -11.78 -2.76 1.98
CA ALA A 52 -13.05 -2.98 2.66
C ALA A 52 -14.07 -1.88 2.33
N PHE A 53 -13.69 -0.62 2.49
CA PHE A 53 -14.58 0.50 2.26
C PHE A 53 -14.89 0.71 0.77
N TYR A 54 -13.92 0.47 -0.10
CA TYR A 54 -14.12 0.52 -1.55
C TYR A 54 -15.18 -0.51 -2.01
N LEU A 55 -15.06 -1.76 -1.57
CA LEU A 55 -15.99 -2.82 -1.91
C LEU A 55 -17.38 -2.59 -1.32
N ALA A 56 -17.46 -2.09 -0.08
CA ALA A 56 -18.72 -1.73 0.54
C ALA A 56 -19.40 -0.57 -0.20
N SER A 57 -18.66 0.48 -0.55
CA SER A 57 -19.17 1.59 -1.35
C SER A 57 -19.66 1.13 -2.71
N LEU A 58 -18.85 0.32 -3.41
CA LEU A 58 -19.22 -0.25 -4.72
C LEU A 58 -20.52 -1.06 -4.64
N TYR A 59 -20.72 -1.85 -3.57
CA TYR A 59 -21.96 -2.59 -3.35
C TYR A 59 -23.19 -1.66 -3.35
N PHE A 60 -23.13 -0.57 -2.62
CA PHE A 60 -24.24 0.37 -2.52
C PHE A 60 -24.38 1.25 -3.78
N MET A 61 -23.29 1.58 -4.49
CA MET A 61 -23.35 2.27 -5.78
C MET A 61 -24.03 1.43 -6.84
N LEU A 62 -23.73 0.12 -6.91
CA LEU A 62 -24.42 -0.80 -7.82
C LEU A 62 -25.92 -0.92 -7.52
N ARG A 63 -26.29 -0.94 -6.23
CA ARG A 63 -27.72 -0.91 -5.82
C ARG A 63 -28.39 0.39 -6.20
N ALA A 64 -27.77 1.52 -5.91
CA ALA A 64 -28.31 2.83 -6.23
C ALA A 64 -28.57 2.97 -7.73
N CYS A 65 -27.64 2.50 -8.57
CA CYS A 65 -27.73 2.55 -10.02
C CYS A 65 -28.60 1.42 -10.63
N GLY A 66 -29.16 0.49 -9.85
CA GLY A 66 -29.91 -0.65 -10.36
C GLY A 66 -29.08 -1.61 -11.26
N CYS A 67 -27.78 -1.75 -10.94
CA CYS A 67 -26.87 -2.70 -11.60
C CYS A 67 -26.86 -4.06 -10.88
N THR A 68 -28.03 -4.49 -10.43
CA THR A 68 -28.30 -5.64 -9.58
C THR A 68 -29.15 -6.68 -10.29
N ASN A 69 -29.37 -7.82 -9.67
CA ASN A 69 -30.19 -8.91 -10.23
C ASN A 69 -31.64 -8.50 -10.48
N ASP A 70 -32.23 -7.74 -9.54
CA ASP A 70 -33.58 -7.21 -9.63
C ASP A 70 -33.70 -6.02 -10.59
N ALA A 71 -32.56 -5.48 -11.04
CA ALA A 71 -32.44 -4.32 -11.93
C ALA A 71 -33.17 -3.04 -11.41
N GLN A 72 -33.56 -3.04 -10.13
CA GLN A 72 -34.22 -1.91 -9.48
C GLN A 72 -33.20 -0.87 -9.00
N GLU A 73 -33.46 0.38 -9.32
CA GLU A 73 -32.72 1.52 -8.77
C GLU A 73 -33.18 1.78 -7.35
N LYS A 74 -32.23 1.82 -6.41
CA LYS A 74 -32.49 2.15 -4.99
C LYS A 74 -31.66 3.37 -4.61
N PRO A 75 -32.08 4.59 -4.99
CA PRO A 75 -31.26 5.80 -4.84
C PRO A 75 -30.86 6.11 -3.40
N SER A 76 -31.68 5.75 -2.39
CA SER A 76 -31.33 5.87 -0.96
C SER A 76 -30.03 5.14 -0.59
N SER A 77 -29.60 4.14 -1.40
CA SER A 77 -28.32 3.47 -1.23
C SER A 77 -27.12 4.40 -1.42
N PHE A 78 -27.28 5.58 -2.03
CA PHE A 78 -26.20 6.56 -2.16
C PHE A 78 -25.70 7.08 -0.81
N ILE A 79 -26.53 7.09 0.24
CA ILE A 79 -26.11 7.46 1.60
C ILE A 79 -25.00 6.52 2.09
N TRP A 80 -25.25 5.21 2.02
CA TRP A 80 -24.28 4.20 2.41
C TRP A 80 -23.08 4.15 1.47
N ALA A 81 -23.32 4.33 0.16
CA ALA A 81 -22.23 4.47 -0.81
C ALA A 81 -21.32 5.65 -0.43
N GLY A 82 -21.90 6.77 -0.05
CA GLY A 82 -21.19 7.97 0.36
C GLY A 82 -20.40 7.78 1.66
N LEU A 83 -21.03 7.18 2.68
CA LEU A 83 -20.36 6.86 3.93
C LEU A 83 -19.07 6.03 3.68
N PHE A 84 -19.21 4.94 2.92
CA PHE A 84 -18.08 4.07 2.64
C PHE A 84 -17.08 4.65 1.64
N ALA A 85 -17.51 5.49 0.69
CA ALA A 85 -16.59 6.21 -0.20
C ALA A 85 -15.77 7.24 0.59
N GLY A 86 -16.37 7.96 1.53
CA GLY A 86 -15.65 8.86 2.43
C GLY A 86 -14.61 8.11 3.28
N ALA A 87 -14.99 6.98 3.86
CA ALA A 87 -14.06 6.12 4.61
C ALA A 87 -12.94 5.55 3.73
N ALA A 88 -13.24 5.20 2.46
CA ALA A 88 -12.24 4.80 1.49
C ALA A 88 -11.24 5.94 1.18
N MET A 89 -11.74 7.18 1.01
CA MET A 89 -10.90 8.36 0.80
C MET A 89 -10.04 8.69 2.03
N LEU A 90 -10.55 8.50 3.26
CA LEU A 90 -9.76 8.62 4.49
C LEU A 90 -8.65 7.58 4.57
N SER A 91 -8.89 6.39 4.03
CA SER A 91 -7.86 5.33 3.98
C SER A 91 -6.79 5.63 2.94
N LYS A 92 -7.22 6.05 1.74
CA LYS A 92 -6.32 6.41 0.62
C LYS A 92 -7.07 7.28 -0.38
N TYR A 93 -6.45 8.33 -0.88
CA TYR A 93 -7.07 9.28 -1.83
C TYR A 93 -7.65 8.62 -3.09
N THR A 94 -7.15 7.45 -3.47
CA THR A 94 -7.71 6.66 -4.59
C THR A 94 -9.17 6.24 -4.38
N GLY A 95 -9.71 6.29 -3.16
CA GLY A 95 -11.13 6.13 -2.89
C GLY A 95 -12.03 7.12 -3.63
N ALA A 96 -11.50 8.29 -4.01
CA ALA A 96 -12.24 9.31 -4.78
C ALA A 96 -12.68 8.82 -6.18
N PHE A 97 -11.97 7.84 -6.75
CA PHE A 97 -12.33 7.25 -8.03
C PHE A 97 -13.70 6.55 -8.03
N LEU A 98 -14.19 6.13 -6.86
CA LEU A 98 -15.57 5.62 -6.73
C LEU A 98 -16.60 6.65 -7.17
N TRP A 99 -16.45 7.89 -6.71
CA TRP A 99 -17.33 8.98 -7.13
C TRP A 99 -17.07 9.41 -8.56
N LEU A 100 -15.81 9.55 -8.97
CA LEU A 100 -15.47 9.90 -10.37
C LEU A 100 -16.13 8.91 -11.33
N GLY A 101 -15.95 7.61 -11.11
CA GLY A 101 -16.54 6.57 -11.96
C GLY A 101 -18.07 6.58 -11.94
N THR A 102 -18.68 6.75 -10.77
CA THR A 102 -20.15 6.80 -10.64
C THR A 102 -20.72 8.03 -11.32
N LEU A 103 -20.17 9.22 -11.09
CA LEU A 103 -20.66 10.48 -11.67
C LEU A 103 -20.52 10.48 -13.20
N LEU A 104 -19.40 10.00 -13.74
CA LEU A 104 -19.22 9.83 -15.19
C LEU A 104 -20.25 8.86 -15.80
N TYR A 105 -20.48 7.72 -15.12
CA TYR A 105 -21.52 6.77 -15.55
C TYR A 105 -22.91 7.43 -15.54
N LEU A 106 -23.28 8.13 -14.49
CA LEU A 106 -24.58 8.81 -14.39
C LEU A 106 -24.73 9.91 -15.43
N LEU A 107 -23.68 10.69 -15.66
CA LEU A 107 -23.68 11.78 -16.65
C LEU A 107 -23.95 11.27 -18.05
N LEU A 108 -23.39 10.12 -18.42
CA LEU A 108 -23.51 9.59 -19.78
C LEU A 108 -24.72 8.68 -19.97
N TYR A 109 -25.16 7.98 -18.93
CA TYR A 109 -26.17 6.92 -19.08
C TYR A 109 -27.39 7.02 -18.18
N ASN A 110 -27.38 7.89 -17.14
CA ASN A 110 -28.51 8.04 -16.23
C ASN A 110 -28.58 9.43 -15.61
N ARG A 111 -28.68 10.46 -16.44
CA ARG A 111 -28.72 11.88 -16.02
C ARG A 111 -29.85 12.20 -15.06
N LYS A 112 -30.94 11.41 -15.05
CA LYS A 112 -32.08 11.60 -14.13
C LYS A 112 -31.65 11.55 -12.66
N MET A 113 -30.62 10.77 -12.34
CA MET A 113 -30.09 10.65 -10.99
C MET A 113 -29.52 11.95 -10.42
N PHE A 114 -29.09 12.90 -11.25
CA PHE A 114 -28.63 14.21 -10.78
C PHE A 114 -29.76 15.06 -10.14
N LYS A 115 -31.03 14.73 -10.42
CA LYS A 115 -32.19 15.35 -9.75
C LYS A 115 -32.54 14.66 -8.43
N ASN A 116 -31.90 13.54 -8.11
CA ASN A 116 -32.23 12.76 -6.93
C ASN A 116 -31.44 13.28 -5.69
N PRO A 117 -32.11 13.67 -4.60
CA PRO A 117 -31.45 14.23 -3.43
C PRO A 117 -30.51 13.23 -2.73
N TRP A 118 -30.77 11.94 -2.81
CA TRP A 118 -29.94 10.91 -2.21
C TRP A 118 -28.52 10.85 -2.80
N LEU A 119 -28.38 11.18 -4.09
CA LEU A 119 -27.05 11.27 -4.72
C LEU A 119 -26.22 12.35 -4.03
N TRP A 120 -26.79 13.54 -3.88
CA TRP A 120 -26.09 14.69 -3.30
C TRP A 120 -25.86 14.51 -1.80
N ALA A 121 -26.84 13.92 -1.09
CA ALA A 121 -26.67 13.59 0.32
C ALA A 121 -25.53 12.60 0.55
N GLY A 122 -25.39 11.57 -0.29
CA GLY A 122 -24.26 10.63 -0.24
C GLY A 122 -22.92 11.30 -0.56
N LEU A 123 -22.88 12.15 -1.59
CA LEU A 123 -21.68 12.93 -1.92
C LEU A 123 -21.27 13.87 -0.78
N PHE A 124 -22.25 14.60 -0.22
CA PHE A 124 -22.02 15.49 0.92
C PHE A 124 -21.48 14.73 2.14
N LEU A 125 -22.05 13.56 2.45
CA LEU A 125 -21.57 12.72 3.56
C LEU A 125 -20.12 12.28 3.34
N SER A 126 -19.74 11.94 2.10
CA SER A 126 -18.34 11.61 1.78
C SER A 126 -17.42 12.81 2.01
N LEU A 127 -17.81 13.99 1.57
CA LEU A 127 -17.03 15.22 1.76
C LEU A 127 -16.91 15.59 3.23
N LEU A 128 -17.99 15.45 3.99
CA LEU A 128 -18.01 15.68 5.43
C LEU A 128 -16.99 14.79 6.16
N LEU A 129 -16.92 13.50 5.81
CA LEU A 129 -15.92 12.57 6.39
C LEU A 129 -14.48 12.97 6.05
N VAL A 130 -14.24 13.56 4.89
CA VAL A 130 -12.88 13.97 4.46
C VAL A 130 -12.50 15.36 5.01
N THR A 131 -13.44 16.11 5.57
CA THR A 131 -13.22 17.46 6.13
C THR A 131 -12.01 17.54 7.08
N PRO A 132 -11.78 16.60 8.03
CA PRO A 132 -10.61 16.66 8.90
C PRO A 132 -9.29 16.62 8.13
N VAL A 133 -9.22 15.85 7.02
CA VAL A 133 -8.03 15.78 6.16
C VAL A 133 -7.84 17.08 5.40
N ILE A 134 -8.92 17.67 4.88
CA ILE A 134 -8.88 18.97 4.19
C ILE A 134 -8.40 20.06 5.15
N TRP A 135 -8.99 20.11 6.34
CA TRP A 135 -8.61 21.08 7.37
C TRP A 135 -7.14 20.92 7.78
N TRP A 136 -6.70 19.68 8.06
CA TRP A 136 -5.32 19.42 8.45
C TRP A 136 -4.33 19.83 7.33
N ASN A 137 -4.65 19.56 6.06
CA ASN A 137 -3.79 19.98 4.93
C ASN A 137 -3.77 21.51 4.74
N SER A 138 -4.85 22.22 5.07
CA SER A 138 -4.88 23.69 5.00
C SER A 138 -4.02 24.35 6.07
N THR A 139 -3.93 23.72 7.24
CA THR A 139 -3.11 24.20 8.36
C THR A 139 -1.65 23.72 8.29
N ASN A 140 -1.37 22.65 7.52
CA ASN A 140 -0.03 22.06 7.36
C ASN A 140 0.34 21.87 5.87
N PRO A 141 0.47 22.95 5.09
CA PRO A 141 0.61 22.86 3.64
C PRO A 141 1.87 22.12 3.17
N ALA A 142 2.95 22.17 3.95
CA ALA A 142 4.23 21.54 3.59
C ALA A 142 4.24 20.01 3.71
N SER A 143 3.35 19.41 4.52
CA SER A 143 3.41 17.99 4.88
C SER A 143 2.31 17.11 4.28
N GLY A 144 1.33 17.69 3.61
CA GLY A 144 0.14 16.98 3.15
C GLY A 144 -0.04 16.97 1.63
N LEU A 145 -0.96 17.79 1.15
CA LEU A 145 -1.38 17.79 -0.25
C LEU A 145 -0.26 18.21 -1.20
N SER A 146 0.62 19.14 -0.80
CA SER A 146 1.79 19.59 -1.58
C SER A 146 2.75 18.43 -1.87
N PHE A 147 3.03 17.58 -0.87
CA PHE A 147 3.87 16.39 -1.07
C PHE A 147 3.26 15.41 -2.09
N HIS A 148 1.93 15.25 -2.10
CA HIS A 148 1.26 14.42 -3.10
C HIS A 148 1.14 15.13 -4.45
N ALA A 149 0.94 16.45 -4.47
CA ALA A 149 0.91 17.25 -5.69
C ALA A 149 2.24 17.18 -6.44
N ASP A 150 3.36 17.26 -5.72
CA ASP A 150 4.69 17.10 -6.30
C ASP A 150 4.92 15.73 -6.91
N ARG A 151 4.30 14.69 -6.35
CA ARG A 151 4.35 13.33 -6.90
C ARG A 151 3.54 13.13 -8.17
N VAL A 152 2.53 13.94 -8.44
CA VAL A 152 1.70 13.86 -9.65
C VAL A 152 2.00 15.02 -10.63
N ALA A 153 2.88 15.95 -10.29
CA ALA A 153 3.28 17.04 -11.18
C ALA A 153 4.01 16.48 -12.41
N PHE A 154 3.52 16.76 -13.60
CA PHE A 154 4.08 16.30 -14.87
C PHE A 154 4.58 17.43 -15.76
N PHE A 155 4.24 18.69 -15.44
CA PHE A 155 4.68 19.85 -16.21
C PHE A 155 6.22 19.98 -16.20
N GLY A 156 6.79 20.18 -17.39
CA GLY A 156 8.25 20.31 -17.56
C GLY A 156 9.03 18.98 -17.51
N LYS A 157 8.37 17.83 -17.38
CA LYS A 157 9.03 16.52 -17.37
C LYS A 157 8.97 15.85 -18.74
N LYS A 158 10.08 15.18 -19.09
CA LYS A 158 10.14 14.36 -20.31
C LYS A 158 9.44 13.00 -20.07
N PRO A 159 8.76 12.44 -21.08
CA PRO A 159 8.18 11.10 -20.98
C PRO A 159 9.23 10.02 -20.70
N GLN A 160 8.90 9.10 -19.80
CA GLN A 160 9.75 7.98 -19.35
C GLN A 160 9.07 6.66 -19.67
N LEU A 161 9.32 6.09 -20.85
CA LEU A 161 8.70 4.84 -21.27
C LEU A 161 9.02 3.66 -20.35
N LEU A 162 10.19 3.68 -19.71
CA LEU A 162 10.57 2.64 -18.74
C LEU A 162 9.66 2.65 -17.50
N SER A 163 9.29 3.81 -16.99
CA SER A 163 8.37 3.93 -15.85
C SER A 163 6.97 3.46 -16.23
N LEU A 164 6.49 3.79 -17.42
CA LEU A 164 5.24 3.24 -17.95
C LEU A 164 5.31 1.71 -18.09
N GLY A 165 6.41 1.19 -18.64
CA GLY A 165 6.61 -0.25 -18.76
C GLY A 165 6.58 -0.97 -17.41
N ARG A 166 7.19 -0.38 -16.37
CA ARG A 166 7.14 -0.90 -14.98
C ARG A 166 5.72 -0.88 -14.42
N GLU A 167 4.96 0.19 -14.63
CA GLU A 167 3.57 0.31 -14.17
C GLU A 167 2.68 -0.74 -14.85
N VAL A 168 2.76 -0.87 -16.18
CA VAL A 168 1.97 -1.85 -16.95
C VAL A 168 2.32 -3.28 -16.54
N LEU A 169 3.61 -3.64 -16.52
CA LEU A 169 4.06 -4.97 -16.16
C LEU A 169 3.74 -5.28 -14.69
N GLY A 170 3.97 -4.31 -13.81
CA GLY A 170 3.66 -4.45 -12.39
C GLY A 170 2.15 -4.63 -12.15
N SER A 171 1.30 -3.84 -12.81
CA SER A 171 -0.16 -4.00 -12.73
C SER A 171 -0.61 -5.38 -13.22
N PHE A 172 0.04 -5.90 -14.28
CA PHE A 172 -0.20 -7.24 -14.79
C PHE A 172 0.16 -8.33 -13.76
N LEU A 173 1.33 -8.21 -13.11
CA LEU A 173 1.80 -9.17 -12.11
C LEU A 173 0.97 -9.10 -10.82
N TYR A 174 0.73 -7.90 -10.27
CA TYR A 174 -0.04 -7.73 -9.03
C TYR A 174 -1.49 -8.21 -9.14
N ASN A 175 -2.08 -8.10 -10.34
CA ASN A 175 -3.43 -8.56 -10.60
C ASN A 175 -3.50 -10.00 -11.13
N ASN A 176 -2.42 -10.75 -11.06
CA ASN A 176 -2.30 -12.14 -11.51
C ASN A 176 -2.48 -12.31 -13.05
N PRO A 177 -1.42 -12.66 -13.77
CA PRO A 177 -1.43 -12.81 -15.24
C PRO A 177 -2.56 -13.70 -15.77
N VAL A 178 -2.88 -14.80 -15.06
CA VAL A 178 -3.98 -15.70 -15.45
C VAL A 178 -5.32 -14.96 -15.40
N GLN A 179 -5.53 -14.11 -14.40
CA GLN A 179 -6.78 -13.34 -14.28
C GLN A 179 -6.90 -12.28 -15.37
N ILE A 180 -5.79 -11.64 -15.76
CA ILE A 180 -5.80 -10.69 -16.87
C ILE A 180 -6.20 -11.40 -18.19
N ILE A 181 -5.68 -12.61 -18.44
CA ILE A 181 -6.09 -13.44 -19.58
C ILE A 181 -7.59 -13.76 -19.50
N LEU A 182 -8.11 -14.12 -18.33
CA LEU A 182 -9.53 -14.39 -18.12
C LEU A 182 -10.38 -13.14 -18.34
N LEU A 183 -9.92 -11.97 -17.91
CA LEU A 183 -10.59 -10.69 -18.17
C LEU A 183 -10.65 -10.39 -19.66
N ILE A 184 -9.55 -10.54 -20.40
CA ILE A 184 -9.52 -10.36 -21.86
C ILE A 184 -10.50 -11.33 -22.53
N GLY A 185 -10.51 -12.59 -22.11
CA GLY A 185 -11.48 -13.59 -22.61
C GLY A 185 -12.93 -13.21 -22.31
N ALA A 186 -13.21 -12.68 -21.10
CA ALA A 186 -14.54 -12.21 -20.72
C ALA A 186 -14.98 -10.99 -21.53
N LEU A 187 -14.05 -10.06 -21.81
CA LEU A 187 -14.32 -8.89 -22.66
C LEU A 187 -14.62 -9.30 -24.10
N ARG A 188 -13.81 -10.19 -24.68
CA ARG A 188 -14.06 -10.74 -26.04
C ARG A 188 -15.42 -11.43 -26.12
N TYR A 189 -15.71 -12.33 -25.17
CA TYR A 189 -17.01 -13.00 -25.10
C TYR A 189 -18.17 -12.01 -25.00
N TYR A 190 -18.02 -10.96 -24.18
CA TYR A 190 -19.04 -9.92 -24.06
C TYR A 190 -19.27 -9.15 -25.35
N ILE A 191 -18.23 -8.85 -26.12
CA ILE A 191 -18.34 -8.15 -27.42
C ILE A 191 -19.13 -8.98 -28.43
N HIS A 192 -18.95 -10.30 -28.45
CA HIS A 192 -19.62 -11.22 -29.39
C HIS A 192 -21.06 -11.60 -28.99
N LEU A 193 -21.46 -11.33 -27.73
CA LEU A 193 -22.84 -11.62 -27.30
C LEU A 193 -23.84 -10.60 -27.84
N LYS A 194 -25.04 -11.09 -28.32
CA LYS A 194 -26.23 -10.25 -28.46
C LYS A 194 -26.64 -9.70 -27.11
N ARG A 195 -26.39 -8.45 -26.86
CA ARG A 195 -26.28 -7.81 -25.54
C ARG A 195 -27.65 -7.56 -24.91
N ARG A 196 -28.01 -8.26 -23.84
CA ARG A 196 -29.16 -7.91 -22.99
C ARG A 196 -28.87 -6.57 -22.27
N GLN A 197 -29.90 -5.71 -22.10
CA GLN A 197 -29.80 -4.38 -21.51
C GLN A 197 -29.09 -4.40 -20.14
N ARG A 198 -29.41 -5.36 -19.28
CA ARG A 198 -28.81 -5.53 -17.96
C ARG A 198 -27.29 -5.75 -18.01
N THR A 199 -26.82 -6.61 -18.92
CA THR A 199 -25.39 -6.87 -19.08
C THR A 199 -24.65 -5.64 -19.58
N LYS A 200 -25.32 -4.81 -20.43
CA LYS A 200 -24.76 -3.52 -20.87
C LYS A 200 -24.62 -2.53 -19.70
N LYS A 201 -25.65 -2.45 -18.83
CA LYS A 201 -25.65 -1.53 -17.68
C LYS A 201 -24.50 -1.87 -16.71
N LEU A 202 -24.37 -3.15 -16.32
CA LEU A 202 -23.28 -3.64 -15.49
C LEU A 202 -21.90 -3.38 -16.13
N PHE A 203 -21.75 -3.70 -17.42
CA PHE A 203 -20.48 -3.49 -18.10
C PHE A 203 -20.07 -2.01 -18.12
N ARG A 204 -21.01 -1.11 -18.41
CA ARG A 204 -20.74 0.33 -18.44
C ARG A 204 -20.27 0.85 -17.06
N ILE A 205 -21.01 0.54 -15.99
CA ILE A 205 -20.61 1.03 -14.67
C ILE A 205 -19.25 0.46 -14.23
N VAL A 206 -18.97 -0.81 -14.52
CA VAL A 206 -17.68 -1.45 -14.27
C VAL A 206 -16.55 -0.73 -15.01
N LEU A 207 -16.75 -0.37 -16.28
CA LEU A 207 -15.74 0.37 -17.06
C LEU A 207 -15.47 1.75 -16.42
N PHE A 208 -16.51 2.49 -16.05
CA PHE A 208 -16.34 3.80 -15.43
C PHE A 208 -15.73 3.74 -14.03
N GLN A 209 -15.96 2.66 -13.30
CA GLN A 209 -15.30 2.44 -12.00
C GLN A 209 -13.82 2.01 -12.14
N SER A 210 -13.40 1.56 -13.30
CA SER A 210 -12.06 0.97 -13.51
C SER A 210 -11.17 1.83 -14.40
N VAL A 211 -11.63 2.16 -15.60
CA VAL A 211 -10.80 2.79 -16.64
C VAL A 211 -10.23 4.15 -16.22
N PRO A 212 -10.99 5.06 -15.59
CA PRO A 212 -10.43 6.36 -15.21
C PRO A 212 -9.21 6.25 -14.27
N MET A 213 -9.28 5.35 -13.28
CA MET A 213 -8.16 5.14 -12.35
C MET A 213 -6.94 4.57 -13.09
N VAL A 214 -7.11 3.51 -13.88
CA VAL A 214 -6.01 2.91 -14.66
C VAL A 214 -5.40 3.92 -15.61
N ALA A 215 -6.23 4.65 -16.35
CA ALA A 215 -5.77 5.64 -17.33
C ALA A 215 -4.97 6.77 -16.68
N ILE A 216 -5.43 7.29 -15.55
CA ILE A 216 -4.75 8.38 -14.82
C ILE A 216 -3.39 7.89 -14.29
N PHE A 217 -3.30 6.70 -13.67
CA PHE A 217 -2.02 6.20 -13.18
C PHE A 217 -1.06 5.84 -14.31
N PHE A 218 -1.55 5.28 -15.41
CA PHE A 218 -0.71 5.03 -16.60
C PHE A 218 -0.24 6.33 -17.23
N PHE A 219 -1.07 7.36 -17.27
CA PHE A 219 -0.67 8.69 -17.73
C PHE A 219 0.43 9.27 -16.83
N PHE A 220 0.27 9.25 -15.50
CA PHE A 220 1.30 9.76 -14.60
C PHE A 220 2.59 8.94 -14.66
N SER A 221 2.50 7.63 -14.90
CA SER A 221 3.68 6.78 -15.03
C SER A 221 4.55 7.10 -16.26
N LEU A 222 3.99 7.80 -17.26
CA LEU A 222 4.78 8.36 -18.38
C LEU A 222 5.78 9.42 -17.94
N PHE A 223 5.53 10.10 -16.82
CA PHE A 223 6.33 11.25 -16.39
C PHE A 223 7.04 11.04 -15.07
N ARG A 224 6.65 9.99 -14.32
CA ARG A 224 7.16 9.68 -12.99
C ARG A 224 7.10 8.20 -12.69
N ASP A 225 7.96 7.75 -11.77
CA ASP A 225 7.83 6.43 -11.18
C ASP A 225 6.56 6.37 -10.29
N THR A 226 5.63 5.54 -10.70
CA THR A 226 4.44 5.17 -9.94
C THR A 226 4.61 3.77 -9.34
N LEU A 227 3.83 3.47 -8.32
CA LEU A 227 3.82 2.12 -7.77
C LEU A 227 2.64 1.34 -8.36
N PRO A 228 2.87 0.21 -9.04
CA PRO A 228 1.83 -0.53 -9.79
C PRO A 228 0.60 -0.94 -8.99
N HIS A 229 0.71 -1.02 -7.66
CA HIS A 229 -0.45 -1.29 -6.81
C HIS A 229 -1.37 -0.09 -6.58
N TRP A 230 -0.99 1.12 -7.03
CA TRP A 230 -1.87 2.30 -6.87
C TRP A 230 -3.11 2.21 -7.75
N SER A 231 -2.99 1.64 -8.93
CA SER A 231 -4.11 1.42 -9.86
C SER A 231 -4.91 0.14 -9.56
N ALA A 232 -4.41 -0.72 -8.66
CA ALA A 232 -4.97 -2.06 -8.45
C ALA A 232 -6.43 -2.11 -7.93
N PRO A 233 -6.94 -1.17 -7.10
CA PRO A 233 -8.36 -1.17 -6.71
C PRO A 233 -9.33 -1.10 -7.90
N ALA A 234 -8.90 -0.52 -9.03
CA ALA A 234 -9.69 -0.47 -10.27
C ALA A 234 -10.03 -1.86 -10.83
N PHE A 235 -9.30 -2.89 -10.44
CA PHE A 235 -9.56 -4.25 -10.90
C PHE A 235 -10.68 -4.96 -10.13
N PHE A 236 -11.08 -4.49 -8.95
CA PHE A 236 -12.20 -5.10 -8.22
C PHE A 236 -13.51 -5.14 -9.02
N PRO A 237 -13.99 -4.06 -9.65
CA PRO A 237 -15.14 -4.12 -10.53
C PRO A 237 -14.93 -5.04 -11.75
N LEU A 238 -13.72 -5.07 -12.32
CA LEU A 238 -13.38 -5.93 -13.45
C LEU A 238 -13.46 -7.41 -13.09
N TRP A 239 -13.03 -7.80 -11.87
CA TRP A 239 -13.17 -9.18 -11.38
C TRP A 239 -14.64 -9.58 -11.20
N LEU A 240 -15.51 -8.68 -10.76
CA LEU A 240 -16.95 -8.93 -10.67
C LEU A 240 -17.55 -9.19 -12.05
N PHE A 241 -17.20 -8.39 -13.04
CA PHE A 241 -17.63 -8.58 -14.41
C PHE A 241 -17.11 -9.92 -14.99
N THR A 242 -15.83 -10.21 -14.80
CA THR A 242 -15.21 -11.46 -15.25
C THR A 242 -15.90 -12.66 -14.63
N ALA A 243 -16.15 -12.62 -13.31
CA ALA A 243 -16.89 -13.67 -12.60
C ALA A 243 -18.29 -13.91 -13.16
N ALA A 244 -19.02 -12.82 -13.45
CA ALA A 244 -20.36 -12.92 -14.03
C ALA A 244 -20.36 -13.59 -15.42
N VAL A 245 -19.36 -13.29 -16.25
CA VAL A 245 -19.18 -13.91 -17.57
C VAL A 245 -18.79 -15.38 -17.44
N LEU A 246 -17.80 -15.71 -16.62
CA LEU A 246 -17.34 -17.09 -16.41
C LEU A 246 -18.42 -17.98 -15.79
N ALA A 247 -19.25 -17.41 -14.90
CA ALA A 247 -20.38 -18.12 -14.31
C ALA A 247 -21.43 -18.51 -15.35
N LYS A 248 -21.70 -17.62 -16.33
CA LYS A 248 -22.59 -17.92 -17.48
C LYS A 248 -22.02 -19.00 -18.39
N GLN A 249 -20.71 -19.01 -18.60
CA GLN A 249 -20.01 -20.01 -19.41
C GLN A 249 -19.79 -21.36 -18.69
N ASN A 250 -20.13 -21.46 -17.40
CA ASN A 250 -19.85 -22.61 -16.55
C ASN A 250 -18.36 -23.01 -16.50
N ARG A 251 -17.46 -22.04 -16.64
CA ARG A 251 -16.01 -22.29 -16.62
C ARG A 251 -15.44 -22.20 -15.21
N HIS A 252 -15.02 -23.34 -14.63
CA HIS A 252 -14.40 -23.40 -13.30
C HIS A 252 -12.90 -23.76 -13.33
N LYS A 253 -12.45 -24.49 -14.37
CA LYS A 253 -11.05 -24.94 -14.47
C LYS A 253 -10.00 -23.81 -14.39
N PRO A 254 -10.20 -22.60 -15.00
CA PRO A 254 -9.22 -21.54 -14.97
C PRO A 254 -8.86 -21.02 -13.57
N PHE A 255 -9.75 -21.17 -12.58
CA PHE A 255 -9.46 -20.72 -11.22
C PHE A 255 -8.34 -21.53 -10.56
N ARG A 256 -8.14 -22.81 -10.93
CA ARG A 256 -7.04 -23.63 -10.43
C ARG A 256 -5.69 -23.03 -10.83
N TRP A 257 -5.59 -22.53 -12.05
CA TRP A 257 -4.36 -21.88 -12.53
C TRP A 257 -4.13 -20.53 -11.85
N SER A 258 -5.19 -19.73 -11.66
CA SER A 258 -5.09 -18.46 -10.95
C SER A 258 -4.65 -18.65 -9.51
N LEU A 259 -5.30 -19.53 -8.76
CA LEU A 259 -4.95 -19.82 -7.37
C LEU A 259 -3.58 -20.51 -7.27
N GLY A 260 -3.27 -21.43 -8.19
CA GLY A 260 -1.97 -22.08 -8.28
C GLY A 260 -0.84 -21.07 -8.49
N PHE A 261 -1.01 -20.11 -9.41
CA PHE A 261 -0.04 -19.03 -9.62
C PHE A 261 0.18 -18.22 -8.34
N THR A 262 -0.90 -17.79 -7.69
CA THR A 262 -0.81 -17.04 -6.43
C THR A 262 -0.12 -17.86 -5.33
N ALA A 263 -0.48 -19.14 -5.18
CA ALA A 263 0.16 -20.02 -4.20
C ALA A 263 1.67 -20.19 -4.46
N VAL A 264 2.07 -20.39 -5.72
CA VAL A 264 3.49 -20.49 -6.11
C VAL A 264 4.23 -19.19 -5.77
N VAL A 265 3.66 -18.02 -6.12
CA VAL A 265 4.30 -16.73 -5.81
C VAL A 265 4.43 -16.51 -4.31
N LEU A 266 3.40 -16.85 -3.51
CA LEU A 266 3.45 -16.74 -2.05
C LEU A 266 4.50 -17.69 -1.44
N ILE A 267 4.56 -18.94 -1.90
CA ILE A 267 5.55 -19.92 -1.44
C ILE A 267 6.96 -19.44 -1.79
N LEU A 268 7.21 -19.09 -3.05
CA LEU A 268 8.52 -18.62 -3.50
C LEU A 268 8.93 -17.31 -2.79
N GLY A 269 7.99 -16.38 -2.61
CA GLY A 269 8.23 -15.14 -1.86
C GLY A 269 8.60 -15.42 -0.40
N THR A 270 7.86 -16.30 0.28
CA THR A 270 8.16 -16.69 1.66
C THR A 270 9.51 -17.41 1.77
N LEU A 271 9.80 -18.31 0.84
CA LEU A 271 11.10 -18.97 0.78
C LEU A 271 12.22 -17.96 0.53
N GLN A 272 12.02 -17.00 -0.38
CA GLN A 272 13.00 -15.96 -0.65
C GLN A 272 13.27 -15.09 0.59
N ILE A 273 12.24 -14.65 1.29
CA ILE A 273 12.40 -13.90 2.55
C ILE A 273 13.24 -14.70 3.55
N ARG A 274 12.88 -15.98 3.74
CA ARG A 274 13.51 -16.83 4.76
C ARG A 274 14.92 -17.28 4.39
N THR A 275 15.15 -17.63 3.13
CA THR A 275 16.38 -18.32 2.71
C THR A 275 17.28 -17.51 1.79
N GLY A 276 16.76 -16.50 1.08
CA GLY A 276 17.51 -15.78 0.05
C GLY A 276 17.95 -16.66 -1.10
N MET A 277 17.14 -17.65 -1.48
CA MET A 277 17.51 -18.67 -2.48
C MET A 277 17.74 -18.10 -3.89
N ILE A 278 17.05 -17.01 -4.24
CA ILE A 278 17.23 -16.32 -5.50
C ILE A 278 18.33 -15.28 -5.32
N PRO A 279 19.49 -15.41 -5.99
CA PRO A 279 20.52 -14.40 -5.91
C PRO A 279 20.02 -13.11 -6.58
N LEU A 280 19.85 -12.06 -5.77
CA LEU A 280 19.52 -10.73 -6.28
C LEU A 280 20.80 -10.02 -6.72
N PRO A 281 20.71 -9.08 -7.70
CA PRO A 281 21.89 -8.37 -8.17
C PRO A 281 22.61 -7.73 -6.98
N LYS A 282 23.92 -8.01 -6.87
CA LYS A 282 24.78 -7.24 -5.99
C LYS A 282 24.85 -5.82 -6.55
N ALA A 283 24.86 -4.82 -5.68
CA ALA A 283 25.23 -3.49 -6.14
C ALA A 283 26.57 -3.60 -6.87
N GLU A 284 26.64 -3.17 -8.12
CA GLU A 284 27.92 -2.82 -8.68
C GLU A 284 28.48 -1.74 -7.77
N ALA A 285 29.54 -2.04 -7.06
CA ALA A 285 30.14 -1.14 -6.09
C ALA A 285 30.59 0.14 -6.84
N LYS A 286 29.69 1.12 -6.91
CA LYS A 286 30.01 2.49 -7.30
C LYS A 286 30.62 3.29 -6.14
N THR A 287 30.83 2.63 -5.01
CA THR A 287 31.41 3.27 -3.85
C THR A 287 32.93 3.23 -3.95
N THR A 288 33.53 4.40 -3.88
CA THR A 288 34.95 4.65 -3.61
C THR A 288 35.38 4.18 -2.19
N SER A 289 34.54 3.40 -1.52
CA SER A 289 34.76 2.87 -0.18
C SER A 289 35.37 1.50 -0.27
N ASP A 290 36.53 1.29 0.34
CA ASP A 290 37.21 0.00 0.50
C ASP A 290 36.45 -1.00 1.40
N ASP A 291 35.29 -0.60 1.92
CA ASP A 291 34.47 -1.40 2.84
C ASP A 291 33.54 -2.36 2.06
N PRO A 292 33.78 -3.68 2.07
CA PRO A 292 33.00 -4.65 1.32
C PRO A 292 31.56 -4.81 1.82
N TYR A 293 31.23 -4.27 2.97
CA TYR A 293 29.89 -4.36 3.60
C TYR A 293 29.10 -3.07 3.51
N ALA A 294 29.62 -2.01 2.88
CA ALA A 294 28.99 -0.67 2.86
C ALA A 294 27.58 -0.69 2.25
N GLU A 295 27.32 -1.54 1.28
CA GLU A 295 26.04 -1.65 0.57
C GLU A 295 25.40 -3.05 0.67
N LEU A 296 25.74 -3.80 1.72
CA LEU A 296 25.21 -5.15 1.93
C LEU A 296 23.69 -5.14 2.03
N GLY A 297 23.01 -5.92 1.18
CA GLY A 297 21.54 -6.03 1.18
C GLY A 297 20.79 -4.89 0.51
N ARG A 298 21.45 -3.86 -0.03
CA ARG A 298 20.82 -2.65 -0.60
C ARG A 298 19.72 -2.92 -1.62
N HIS A 299 19.87 -3.93 -2.47
CA HIS A 299 18.92 -4.27 -3.54
C HIS A 299 17.98 -5.44 -3.20
N ASP A 300 18.10 -6.03 -2.03
CA ASP A 300 17.21 -7.10 -1.58
C ASP A 300 16.02 -6.55 -0.78
N VAL A 301 14.91 -6.27 -1.48
CA VAL A 301 13.68 -5.77 -0.85
C VAL A 301 13.07 -6.73 0.17
N THR A 302 13.43 -8.02 0.14
CA THR A 302 12.90 -9.00 1.09
C THR A 302 13.50 -8.85 2.48
N LEU A 303 14.63 -8.15 2.59
CA LEU A 303 15.29 -7.85 3.87
C LEU A 303 14.54 -6.78 4.71
N ASP A 304 13.57 -6.08 4.14
CA ASP A 304 12.67 -5.22 4.92
C ASP A 304 11.77 -6.03 5.87
N MET A 305 11.61 -7.32 5.59
CA MET A 305 10.82 -8.26 6.39
C MET A 305 11.69 -9.27 7.16
N TYR A 306 13.01 -9.04 7.24
CA TYR A 306 13.93 -10.04 7.80
C TYR A 306 14.97 -9.43 8.74
N GLY A 307 15.31 -10.19 9.80
CA GLY A 307 16.47 -9.90 10.67
C GLY A 307 16.21 -8.91 11.79
N TRP A 308 15.00 -8.41 11.96
CA TRP A 308 14.65 -7.43 13.00
C TRP A 308 14.89 -7.96 14.40
N GLN A 309 14.58 -9.24 14.66
CA GLN A 309 14.83 -9.83 15.98
C GLN A 309 16.34 -9.83 16.34
N GLN A 310 17.21 -10.16 15.37
CA GLN A 310 18.66 -10.15 15.58
C GLN A 310 19.16 -8.74 15.95
N LEU A 311 18.65 -7.70 15.27
CA LEU A 311 18.97 -6.31 15.61
C LEU A 311 18.42 -5.90 16.99
N THR A 312 17.18 -6.30 17.31
CA THR A 312 16.53 -5.99 18.59
C THR A 312 17.33 -6.53 19.77
N GLU A 313 17.73 -7.80 19.70
CA GLU A 313 18.52 -8.47 20.75
C GLU A 313 19.92 -7.84 20.89
N ALA A 314 20.55 -7.52 19.76
CA ALA A 314 21.86 -6.87 19.77
C ALA A 314 21.78 -5.44 20.36
N PHE A 315 20.79 -4.66 19.95
CA PHE A 315 20.57 -3.33 20.50
C PHE A 315 20.31 -3.37 22.00
N GLY A 316 19.49 -4.31 22.48
CA GLY A 316 19.20 -4.45 23.90
C GLY A 316 20.46 -4.74 24.75
N ARG A 317 21.39 -5.56 24.23
CA ARG A 317 22.70 -5.78 24.91
C ARG A 317 23.52 -4.49 24.95
N VAL A 318 23.66 -3.80 23.83
CA VAL A 318 24.40 -2.53 23.76
C VAL A 318 23.77 -1.49 24.69
N GLN A 319 22.44 -1.41 24.71
CA GLN A 319 21.74 -0.49 25.63
C GLN A 319 22.06 -0.78 27.10
N GLN A 320 21.96 -2.04 27.53
CA GLN A 320 22.25 -2.44 28.92
C GLN A 320 23.70 -2.13 29.30
N GLU A 321 24.66 -2.42 28.42
CA GLU A 321 26.09 -2.10 28.67
C GLU A 321 26.32 -0.60 28.77
N GLN A 322 25.70 0.19 27.90
CA GLN A 322 25.84 1.65 27.89
C GLN A 322 25.16 2.32 29.09
N GLU A 323 24.00 1.82 29.54
CA GLU A 323 23.32 2.30 30.75
C GLU A 323 24.07 1.94 32.01
N ALA A 324 24.73 0.78 32.07
CA ALA A 324 25.59 0.40 33.17
C ALA A 324 26.83 1.31 33.25
N LEU A 325 27.47 1.61 32.11
CA LEU A 325 28.58 2.59 32.04
C LEU A 325 28.15 3.98 32.51
N TYR A 326 26.98 4.44 32.06
CA TYR A 326 26.44 5.73 32.47
C TYR A 326 26.25 5.83 34.00
N SER A 327 25.71 4.79 34.59
CA SER A 327 25.50 4.72 36.04
C SER A 327 26.82 4.64 36.80
N ALA A 328 27.78 3.86 36.30
CA ALA A 328 29.09 3.71 36.93
C ALA A 328 29.96 4.97 36.85
N SER A 329 29.80 5.78 35.80
CA SER A 329 30.56 7.01 35.56
C SER A 329 29.89 8.29 36.09
N ASN A 330 28.79 8.17 36.84
CA ASN A 330 27.96 9.31 37.26
C ASN A 330 27.50 10.19 36.09
N GLY A 331 27.26 9.58 34.92
CA GLY A 331 26.76 10.25 33.73
C GLY A 331 27.82 10.80 32.77
N GLU A 332 29.10 10.64 33.08
CA GLU A 332 30.18 11.12 32.20
C GLU A 332 30.33 10.27 30.96
N GLU A 333 30.27 8.95 31.09
CA GLU A 333 30.37 7.99 29.97
C GLU A 333 29.03 7.29 29.70
N GLY A 334 28.97 6.48 28.66
CA GLY A 334 27.78 5.68 28.31
C GLY A 334 26.58 6.47 27.81
N MET A 335 25.42 5.86 27.94
CA MET A 335 24.13 6.42 27.49
C MET A 335 23.13 6.47 28.63
N PRO A 336 22.37 7.56 28.79
CA PRO A 336 21.36 7.64 29.84
C PRO A 336 20.27 6.58 29.64
N PRO A 337 19.61 6.10 30.70
CA PRO A 337 18.51 5.14 30.60
C PRO A 337 17.42 5.62 29.68
N GLY A 338 16.99 4.73 28.78
CA GLY A 338 15.94 5.04 27.83
C GLY A 338 16.30 6.02 26.71
N ALA A 339 17.61 6.29 26.49
CA ALA A 339 18.07 7.17 25.40
C ALA A 339 17.44 6.81 24.05
N ALA A 340 16.95 7.82 23.34
CA ALA A 340 16.22 7.62 22.09
C ALA A 340 17.14 7.20 20.93
N ILE A 341 16.56 6.56 19.91
CA ILE A 341 17.23 6.23 18.66
C ILE A 341 16.97 7.35 17.66
N LEU A 342 18.02 7.95 17.10
CA LEU A 342 17.92 8.94 16.03
C LEU A 342 17.82 8.24 14.67
N ALA A 343 16.89 8.70 13.84
CA ALA A 343 16.77 8.31 12.44
C ALA A 343 16.62 9.54 11.55
N THR A 344 17.05 9.45 10.29
CA THR A 344 16.99 10.57 9.33
C THR A 344 15.96 10.36 8.22
N ARG A 345 15.24 9.23 8.25
CA ARG A 345 14.19 8.88 7.30
C ARG A 345 13.06 8.13 7.99
N TRP A 346 11.84 8.41 7.58
CA TRP A 346 10.63 7.80 8.14
C TRP A 346 10.57 6.27 8.01
N PHE A 347 11.06 5.71 6.88
CA PHE A 347 10.93 4.27 6.64
C PHE A 347 11.78 3.44 7.60
N PRO A 348 13.12 3.68 7.75
CA PRO A 348 13.89 3.06 8.81
C PRO A 348 13.37 3.41 10.21
N ALA A 349 12.95 4.67 10.43
CA ALA A 349 12.43 5.11 11.74
C ALA A 349 11.24 4.25 12.17
N ALA A 350 10.29 3.97 11.28
CA ALA A 350 9.11 3.16 11.60
C ALA A 350 9.48 1.72 11.99
N HIS A 351 10.47 1.14 11.34
CA HIS A 351 10.95 -0.20 11.66
C HIS A 351 11.72 -0.21 12.99
N TYR A 352 12.61 0.76 13.21
CA TYR A 352 13.34 0.88 14.47
C TYR A 352 12.38 1.13 15.64
N ASP A 353 11.37 1.97 15.45
CA ASP A 353 10.39 2.27 16.50
C ASP A 353 9.61 1.03 16.93
N TYR A 354 9.12 0.26 15.96
CA TYR A 354 8.32 -0.92 16.24
C TYR A 354 9.12 -2.13 16.69
N TYR A 355 10.21 -2.44 15.98
CA TYR A 355 10.97 -3.67 16.21
C TYR A 355 12.09 -3.51 17.23
N VAL A 356 12.71 -2.34 17.35
CA VAL A 356 13.90 -2.14 18.19
C VAL A 356 13.57 -1.34 19.43
N ALA A 357 13.04 -0.13 19.27
CA ALA A 357 12.83 0.80 20.38
C ALA A 357 11.74 0.30 21.33
N LYS A 358 10.57 -0.06 20.81
CA LYS A 358 9.43 -0.51 21.64
C LYS A 358 9.77 -1.71 22.54
N PRO A 359 10.39 -2.80 22.05
CA PRO A 359 10.78 -3.92 22.91
C PRO A 359 11.83 -3.57 23.96
N ASN A 360 12.70 -2.58 23.70
CA ASN A 360 13.77 -2.15 24.57
C ASN A 360 13.42 -0.91 25.43
N GLY A 361 12.14 -0.54 25.49
CA GLY A 361 11.65 0.53 26.39
C GLY A 361 12.13 1.94 26.01
N THR A 362 12.51 2.17 24.75
CA THR A 362 12.91 3.48 24.24
C THR A 362 12.03 3.95 23.08
N VAL A 363 12.36 5.07 22.48
CA VAL A 363 11.61 5.70 21.40
C VAL A 363 12.54 6.10 20.24
N VAL A 364 11.96 6.32 19.07
CA VAL A 364 12.68 6.88 17.92
C VAL A 364 12.34 8.37 17.78
N LYS A 365 13.36 9.19 17.59
CA LYS A 365 13.27 10.59 17.18
C LYS A 365 13.88 10.75 15.78
N THR A 366 13.43 11.73 15.02
CA THR A 366 13.95 11.97 13.67
C THR A 366 14.47 13.39 13.50
N THR A 367 15.49 13.53 12.66
CA THR A 367 16.02 14.82 12.21
C THR A 367 16.20 14.80 10.70
N GLY A 368 16.06 15.97 10.08
CA GLY A 368 16.25 16.13 8.65
C GLY A 368 15.05 16.79 7.94
N PRO A 369 15.12 16.93 6.61
CA PRO A 369 14.07 17.60 5.86
C PRO A 369 12.76 16.80 5.88
N LEU A 370 11.63 17.51 5.89
CA LEU A 370 10.28 16.96 6.02
C LEU A 370 9.94 15.91 4.96
N ASP A 371 10.48 16.04 3.75
CA ASP A 371 10.29 15.06 2.66
C ASP A 371 10.97 13.71 2.95
N LYS A 372 11.85 13.63 3.93
CA LYS A 372 12.53 12.41 4.41
C LYS A 372 11.94 11.88 5.71
N THR A 373 11.61 12.78 6.64
CA THR A 373 11.12 12.42 7.99
C THR A 373 9.61 12.23 8.03
N HIS A 374 8.86 12.89 7.16
CA HIS A 374 7.40 12.82 7.08
C HIS A 374 6.73 13.10 8.44
N LYS A 375 5.77 12.25 8.83
CA LYS A 375 5.05 12.32 10.10
C LYS A 375 5.93 12.12 11.33
N TYR A 376 7.11 11.53 11.17
CA TYR A 376 8.04 11.35 12.29
C TYR A 376 8.57 12.66 12.84
N GLU A 377 8.54 13.74 12.09
CA GLU A 377 8.84 15.07 12.64
C GLU A 377 7.84 15.45 13.73
N ALA A 378 6.54 15.36 13.45
CA ALA A 378 5.50 15.65 14.44
C ALA A 378 5.59 14.67 15.63
N ILE A 379 5.77 13.37 15.36
CA ILE A 379 5.96 12.36 16.42
C ILE A 379 7.18 12.70 17.30
N THR A 380 8.25 13.21 16.70
CA THR A 380 9.44 13.64 17.44
C THR A 380 9.13 14.80 18.38
N GLN A 381 8.34 15.80 17.91
CA GLN A 381 7.90 16.91 18.75
C GLN A 381 7.00 16.43 19.90
N ASP A 382 6.06 15.53 19.62
CA ASP A 382 5.19 14.92 20.64
C ASP A 382 5.98 14.14 21.70
N ARG A 383 7.16 13.61 21.33
CA ARG A 383 8.13 12.92 22.20
C ARG A 383 9.12 13.88 22.88
N GLY A 384 8.83 15.17 22.92
CA GLY A 384 9.64 16.20 23.58
C GLY A 384 10.73 16.79 22.70
N GLY A 385 10.72 16.56 21.40
CA GLY A 385 11.75 17.05 20.47
C GLY A 385 13.13 16.44 20.73
N ILE A 386 14.14 16.95 20.03
CA ILE A 386 15.55 16.64 20.31
C ILE A 386 16.11 17.80 21.11
N GLN A 387 16.69 17.50 22.27
CA GLN A 387 17.22 18.53 23.17
C GLN A 387 18.69 18.85 22.85
N PRO A 388 19.16 20.09 23.10
CA PRO A 388 20.58 20.42 22.99
C PRO A 388 21.44 19.52 23.90
N ARG A 389 22.50 18.97 23.34
CA ARG A 389 23.41 18.03 24.01
C ARG A 389 22.78 16.71 24.43
N GLU A 390 21.61 16.35 23.84
CA GLU A 390 20.98 15.04 24.07
C GLU A 390 21.87 13.93 23.47
N ARG A 391 22.16 12.90 24.27
CA ARG A 391 22.84 11.69 23.81
C ARG A 391 21.82 10.76 23.21
N LEU A 392 22.01 10.38 21.94
CA LEU A 392 21.09 9.53 21.17
C LEU A 392 21.85 8.33 20.60
N TYR A 393 21.16 7.21 20.46
CA TYR A 393 21.65 6.12 19.62
C TYR A 393 21.42 6.46 18.15
N TYR A 394 22.34 6.06 17.29
CA TYR A 394 22.18 6.13 15.84
C TYR A 394 22.45 4.75 15.25
N ILE A 395 21.53 4.23 14.44
CA ILE A 395 21.66 2.94 13.80
C ILE A 395 21.85 3.15 12.30
N ALA A 396 23.09 3.04 11.82
CA ALA A 396 23.41 3.04 10.42
C ALA A 396 23.16 1.65 9.82
N SER A 397 22.54 1.59 8.64
CA SER A 397 22.23 0.33 7.95
C SER A 397 22.91 0.30 6.58
N SER A 398 23.59 -0.79 6.25
CA SER A 398 24.14 -1.01 4.91
C SER A 398 23.06 -1.09 3.83
N ARG A 399 21.83 -1.48 4.19
CA ARG A 399 20.69 -1.51 3.28
C ARG A 399 20.16 -0.11 2.93
N TYR A 400 20.24 0.83 3.87
CA TYR A 400 19.84 2.22 3.72
C TYR A 400 21.00 3.13 4.09
N PRO A 401 22.10 3.13 3.31
CA PRO A 401 23.30 3.86 3.67
C PRO A 401 22.98 5.35 3.82
N GLN A 402 23.38 5.89 4.97
CA GLN A 402 23.27 7.30 5.33
C GLN A 402 24.51 7.67 6.13
N SER A 403 24.99 8.87 5.94
CA SER A 403 26.08 9.44 6.73
C SER A 403 25.51 10.49 7.67
N VAL A 404 25.79 10.34 8.95
CA VAL A 404 25.58 11.37 9.97
C VAL A 404 26.96 11.68 10.52
N PRO A 405 27.37 12.95 10.57
CA PRO A 405 28.68 13.32 11.14
C PRO A 405 28.72 13.06 12.64
N ASP A 406 29.95 13.00 13.17
CA ASP A 406 30.24 12.96 14.62
C ASP A 406 29.57 11.82 15.39
N VAL A 407 29.53 10.64 14.78
CA VAL A 407 29.05 9.41 15.43
C VAL A 407 30.21 8.60 16.03
N LEU A 408 30.06 8.16 17.28
CA LEU A 408 30.98 7.24 17.92
C LEU A 408 30.42 5.81 17.83
N PRO A 409 31.03 4.90 17.05
CA PRO A 409 30.59 3.51 16.97
C PRO A 409 30.68 2.81 18.33
N LEU A 410 29.63 2.08 18.70
CA LEU A 410 29.55 1.25 19.91
C LEU A 410 29.65 -0.22 19.59
N ASP A 411 28.90 -0.68 18.56
CA ASP A 411 28.89 -2.08 18.14
C ASP A 411 28.57 -2.21 16.64
N THR A 412 29.01 -3.32 16.04
CA THR A 412 28.70 -3.69 14.67
C THR A 412 27.97 -5.03 14.63
N VAL A 413 26.73 -4.99 14.18
CA VAL A 413 25.81 -6.12 14.15
C VAL A 413 25.64 -6.62 12.73
N PHE A 414 25.91 -7.88 12.47
CA PHE A 414 25.61 -8.54 11.22
C PHE A 414 24.33 -9.38 11.36
N VAL A 415 23.39 -9.14 10.47
CA VAL A 415 22.23 -10.03 10.28
C VAL A 415 22.59 -11.14 9.33
N TYR A 416 22.37 -12.36 9.75
CA TYR A 416 22.70 -13.55 8.96
C TYR A 416 21.43 -14.22 8.42
N ARG A 417 21.50 -14.64 7.13
CA ARG A 417 20.50 -15.46 6.48
C ARG A 417 21.23 -16.65 5.83
N ASN A 418 20.89 -17.88 6.23
CA ASN A 418 21.63 -19.09 5.82
C ASN A 418 23.14 -18.98 6.04
N LYS A 419 23.58 -18.56 7.23
CA LYS A 419 24.99 -18.39 7.64
C LYS A 419 25.77 -17.34 6.81
N LYS A 420 25.12 -16.57 5.94
CA LYS A 420 25.74 -15.49 5.16
C LYS A 420 25.28 -14.15 5.73
N PRO A 421 26.18 -13.18 5.91
CA PRO A 421 25.80 -11.84 6.31
C PRO A 421 24.99 -11.20 5.16
N VAL A 422 23.85 -10.59 5.50
CA VAL A 422 22.92 -9.98 4.52
C VAL A 422 22.63 -8.52 4.81
N ILE A 423 22.79 -8.06 6.03
CA ILE A 423 22.73 -6.65 6.45
C ILE A 423 23.80 -6.43 7.49
N ARG A 424 24.44 -5.26 7.47
CA ARG A 424 25.26 -4.76 8.56
C ARG A 424 24.58 -3.54 9.17
N TYR A 425 24.46 -3.53 10.47
CA TYR A 425 24.09 -2.38 11.27
C TYR A 425 25.28 -1.92 12.10
N ILE A 426 25.49 -0.62 12.20
CA ILE A 426 26.45 -0.02 13.12
C ILE A 426 25.63 0.78 14.13
N ILE A 427 25.65 0.35 15.38
CA ILE A 427 25.04 1.06 16.50
C ILE A 427 26.08 2.06 17.01
N SER A 428 25.72 3.31 17.04
CA SER A 428 26.62 4.40 17.44
C SER A 428 25.97 5.31 18.47
N ARG A 429 26.79 6.06 19.19
CA ARG A 429 26.39 7.20 20.02
C ARG A 429 26.57 8.49 19.21
N ILE A 430 25.61 9.40 19.32
CA ILE A 430 25.72 10.77 18.84
C ILE A 430 25.27 11.71 19.94
N THR A 431 25.88 12.90 20.00
CA THR A 431 25.45 14.02 20.87
C THR A 431 24.96 15.15 19.95
N HIS A 432 23.69 15.54 20.11
CA HIS A 432 23.05 16.54 19.25
C HIS A 432 23.35 17.95 19.72
#